data_c68686cb6dd6d88ae87397f0cf214ba4
#
_entry.id   c68686cb6dd6d88ae87397f0cf214ba4
#
_cell.length_a   1.000
_cell.length_b   1.000
_cell.length_c   1.000
_cell.angle_alpha   90.00
_cell.angle_beta   90.00
_cell.angle_gamma   90.00
#
_symmetry.space_group_name_H-M   'P 1'
#
loop_
_entity.id
_entity.type
_entity.pdbx_description
1 polymer ?
#
loop_
_entity_poly.entity_id
_entity_poly.type
_entity_poly.pdbx_seq_one_letter_code
_entity_poly.pdbx_strand_id
1 'polypeptide(L)'
;MNGWRKMRKKIAGISIYIMAVLSLAACTQPAQTVPQDETAARPRTAAVEAGLHETENGTGAELLEISNIMQEEEEQEEDGSGYGLLTGAAAEQLSEEQNDLIMNYMDCYFRSVADLRVSEELAGLFLEPEGLQAEMNEKGLEYLIGIRSMQQTDLSLAGFYYELTIEEVNILEDGSIEVTGEEWNRQNFSRHPEVDSEQYGIRHRFVLVQQDGEWKIREHLQRDGIYWHLFGEYWGQAVEDIPDAENYFQESLESLLTEAEEQLETWNAGTNTEIPQFDHAYDREQAVLYADEWIGTRNGEWADYTGRGGNCQNYASQCLLAGGIPMDREGSAVWKWYGEDLDNGSSAAGRSSSWTGVDEFWQYAAQNEGFGLAAAVDCPFDTGEAGDLIRMGFPENWNHVVVITDVVTDEAGETVDYLIDSNTSDMKNFPASAYPLPCRSLIKVYGWNE
;
A
#
# COMPACT_ATOMS: atom_id res chain seq x y z
N MET A 1 23.15 -15.80 25.37
CA MET A 1 21.99 -15.01 25.87
C MET A 1 22.30 -13.55 26.22
N ASN A 2 23.51 -13.12 26.57
CA ASN A 2 23.77 -11.72 26.91
C ASN A 2 24.31 -10.82 25.76
N GLY A 3 24.65 -11.39 24.61
CA GLY A 3 25.11 -10.65 23.42
C GLY A 3 23.94 -10.09 22.58
N TRP A 4 22.91 -10.86 22.42
CA TRP A 4 21.71 -10.53 21.62
C TRP A 4 20.90 -9.33 22.18
N ARG A 5 20.75 -9.24 23.50
CA ARG A 5 20.06 -8.10 24.12
C ARG A 5 20.81 -6.74 23.95
N LYS A 6 22.11 -6.76 23.70
CA LYS A 6 22.88 -5.53 23.44
C LYS A 6 22.77 -5.07 21.98
N MET A 7 22.56 -6.02 21.04
CA MET A 7 22.34 -5.71 19.62
C MET A 7 20.94 -5.21 19.38
N ARG A 8 19.92 -5.83 19.98
CA ARG A 8 18.52 -5.34 19.95
C ARG A 8 18.39 -3.87 20.38
N LYS A 9 19.12 -3.45 21.42
CA LYS A 9 19.12 -2.03 21.86
C LYS A 9 19.83 -1.07 20.90
N LYS A 10 20.69 -1.57 20.01
CA LYS A 10 21.32 -0.73 18.98
C LYS A 10 20.41 -0.55 17.77
N ILE A 11 19.73 -1.61 17.32
CA ILE A 11 18.83 -1.58 16.16
C ILE A 11 17.56 -0.76 16.47
N ALA A 12 16.93 -0.98 17.63
CA ALA A 12 15.78 -0.15 18.08
C ALA A 12 16.16 1.32 18.30
N GLY A 13 17.39 1.61 18.78
CA GLY A 13 17.88 2.97 18.96
C GLY A 13 18.18 3.72 17.66
N ILE A 14 18.52 3.00 16.59
CA ILE A 14 18.83 3.58 15.28
C ILE A 14 17.55 3.95 14.52
N SER A 15 16.53 3.09 14.53
CA SER A 15 15.24 3.39 13.90
C SER A 15 14.57 4.65 14.46
N ILE A 16 14.62 4.87 15.78
CA ILE A 16 14.06 6.08 16.42
C ILE A 16 14.84 7.35 16.03
N TYR A 17 16.16 7.23 15.83
CA TYR A 17 16.99 8.41 15.50
C TYR A 17 16.80 8.87 14.04
N ILE A 18 16.48 7.96 13.11
CA ILE A 18 16.30 8.27 11.68
C ILE A 18 14.94 8.93 11.42
N MET A 19 13.87 8.52 12.11
CA MET A 19 12.58 9.21 12.02
C MET A 19 12.66 10.65 12.51
N ALA A 20 13.46 10.94 13.55
CA ALA A 20 13.66 12.30 14.04
C ALA A 20 14.52 13.17 13.10
N VAL A 21 15.42 12.59 12.31
CA VAL A 21 16.27 13.32 11.36
C VAL A 21 15.57 13.57 10.03
N LEU A 22 14.73 12.63 9.57
CA LEU A 22 13.94 12.81 8.33
C LEU A 22 12.81 13.83 8.50
N SER A 23 12.19 13.94 9.68
CA SER A 23 11.21 15.00 9.96
C SER A 23 11.85 16.40 10.07
N LEU A 24 13.14 16.50 10.37
CA LEU A 24 13.88 17.78 10.39
C LEU A 24 14.45 18.17 9.00
N ALA A 25 14.74 17.21 8.11
CA ALA A 25 15.24 17.50 6.77
C ALA A 25 14.13 17.98 5.81
N ALA A 26 12.87 17.60 6.06
CA ALA A 26 11.72 18.07 5.27
C ALA A 26 11.40 19.56 5.47
N CYS A 27 11.96 20.23 6.47
CA CYS A 27 11.69 21.63 6.79
C CYS A 27 12.65 22.66 6.14
N THR A 28 13.61 22.26 5.30
CA THR A 28 14.64 23.20 4.80
C THR A 28 14.86 23.25 3.28
N GLN A 29 13.93 22.80 2.45
CA GLN A 29 14.01 23.08 1.01
C GLN A 29 13.00 24.16 0.61
N PRO A 30 13.42 25.20 -0.15
CA PRO A 30 12.49 26.21 -0.66
C PRO A 30 11.62 25.60 -1.74
N ALA A 31 10.32 25.88 -1.67
CA ALA A 31 9.31 25.49 -2.63
C ALA A 31 9.73 25.83 -4.07
N GLN A 32 10.00 24.85 -4.88
CA GLN A 32 9.93 25.00 -6.33
C GLN A 32 8.46 24.84 -6.71
N THR A 33 7.90 25.91 -7.24
CA THR A 33 6.58 25.92 -7.86
C THR A 33 6.62 25.08 -9.12
N VAL A 34 6.06 23.88 -9.05
CA VAL A 34 5.70 23.11 -10.23
C VAL A 34 4.35 23.63 -10.72
N PRO A 35 4.18 23.89 -12.03
CA PRO A 35 2.88 24.29 -12.56
C PRO A 35 1.88 23.16 -12.33
N GLN A 36 0.73 23.51 -11.76
CA GLN A 36 -0.44 22.64 -11.75
C GLN A 36 -0.88 22.47 -13.20
N ASP A 37 -0.68 21.29 -13.75
CA ASP A 37 -1.38 20.88 -14.97
C ASP A 37 -2.61 20.08 -14.52
N GLU A 38 -3.76 20.61 -14.90
CA GLU A 38 -5.06 20.03 -14.60
C GLU A 38 -5.27 18.79 -15.48
N THR A 39 -5.87 17.75 -14.84
CA THR A 39 -6.56 16.64 -15.50
C THR A 39 -5.71 15.51 -16.06
N ALA A 40 -5.31 14.58 -15.18
CA ALA A 40 -5.26 13.18 -15.58
C ALA A 40 -6.25 12.40 -14.71
N ALA A 41 -7.49 12.30 -15.18
CA ALA A 41 -8.46 11.35 -14.64
C ALA A 41 -7.98 9.94 -15.02
N ARG A 42 -7.68 9.12 -14.02
CA ARG A 42 -7.33 7.71 -14.20
C ARG A 42 -8.53 6.95 -14.78
N PRO A 43 -8.34 6.00 -15.70
CA PRO A 43 -9.44 5.19 -16.19
C PRO A 43 -9.99 4.30 -15.06
N ARG A 44 -11.27 4.42 -14.79
CA ARG A 44 -12.03 3.47 -13.98
C ARG A 44 -12.59 2.41 -14.91
N THR A 45 -12.66 1.17 -14.51
CA THR A 45 -13.39 0.09 -15.20
C THR A 45 -14.84 0.45 -15.57
N ALA A 46 -15.45 1.41 -14.89
CA ALA A 46 -16.75 1.97 -15.26
C ALA A 46 -16.74 2.84 -16.55
N ALA A 47 -15.59 3.21 -17.11
CA ALA A 47 -15.51 4.02 -18.32
C ALA A 47 -15.73 3.20 -19.62
N VAL A 48 -15.61 1.89 -19.57
CA VAL A 48 -15.81 1.01 -20.73
C VAL A 48 -17.30 0.92 -21.10
N GLU A 49 -18.23 0.98 -20.15
CA GLU A 49 -19.68 1.00 -20.43
C GLU A 49 -20.20 2.37 -20.93
N ALA A 50 -19.49 3.48 -20.58
CA ALA A 50 -19.91 4.82 -20.99
C ALA A 50 -19.41 5.24 -22.38
N GLY A 51 -18.44 4.50 -22.97
CA GLY A 51 -17.84 4.78 -24.29
C GLY A 51 -18.69 4.38 -25.50
N LEU A 52 -19.84 3.71 -25.30
CA LEU A 52 -20.71 3.26 -26.37
C LEU A 52 -21.75 4.29 -26.85
N HIS A 53 -21.70 5.53 -26.42
CA HIS A 53 -22.52 6.60 -26.96
C HIS A 53 -21.73 7.56 -27.86
N GLU A 54 -21.86 7.31 -29.17
CA GLU A 54 -21.71 8.23 -30.30
C GLU A 54 -20.33 8.92 -30.49
N THR A 55 -19.39 8.20 -31.14
CA THR A 55 -18.57 8.84 -32.17
C THR A 55 -18.68 8.03 -33.48
N GLU A 56 -19.56 8.44 -34.36
CA GLU A 56 -19.52 8.04 -35.75
C GLU A 56 -18.22 8.57 -36.37
N ASN A 57 -17.16 7.77 -36.43
CA ASN A 57 -16.03 7.83 -37.38
C ASN A 57 -14.79 7.00 -36.96
N GLY A 58 -14.91 5.94 -36.18
CA GLY A 58 -13.84 4.95 -36.05
C GLY A 58 -13.79 4.05 -37.28
N THR A 59 -12.60 3.83 -37.87
CA THR A 59 -12.44 2.87 -38.95
C THR A 59 -12.75 1.47 -38.44
N GLY A 60 -13.38 0.62 -39.25
CA GLY A 60 -13.75 -0.74 -38.82
C GLY A 60 -12.58 -1.63 -38.40
N ALA A 61 -11.34 -1.18 -38.58
CA ALA A 61 -10.11 -1.80 -38.09
C ALA A 61 -9.85 -1.53 -36.59
N GLU A 62 -10.06 -0.30 -36.14
CA GLU A 62 -9.89 0.05 -34.70
C GLU A 62 -10.93 -0.63 -33.80
N LEU A 63 -12.18 -0.75 -34.29
CA LEU A 63 -13.23 -1.47 -33.57
C LEU A 63 -12.99 -2.99 -33.51
N LEU A 64 -12.36 -3.56 -34.57
CA LEU A 64 -11.95 -4.97 -34.57
C LEU A 64 -10.76 -5.23 -33.65
N GLU A 65 -9.84 -4.29 -33.54
CA GLU A 65 -8.68 -4.40 -32.66
C GLU A 65 -9.09 -4.33 -31.17
N ILE A 66 -9.95 -3.39 -30.80
CA ILE A 66 -10.54 -3.29 -29.46
C ILE A 66 -11.38 -4.54 -29.15
N SER A 67 -12.17 -5.03 -30.08
CA SER A 67 -12.97 -6.25 -29.89
C SER A 67 -12.11 -7.51 -29.77
N ASN A 68 -10.97 -7.59 -30.43
CA ASN A 68 -10.04 -8.70 -30.29
C ASN A 68 -9.28 -8.66 -28.93
N ILE A 69 -8.86 -7.46 -28.49
CA ILE A 69 -8.25 -7.28 -27.18
C ILE A 69 -9.24 -7.69 -26.07
N MET A 70 -10.49 -7.22 -26.14
CA MET A 70 -11.52 -7.60 -25.16
C MET A 70 -11.85 -9.10 -25.18
N GLN A 71 -11.78 -9.78 -26.34
CA GLN A 71 -11.98 -11.23 -26.42
C GLN A 71 -10.77 -12.01 -25.88
N GLU A 72 -9.56 -11.53 -26.09
CA GLU A 72 -8.35 -12.13 -25.52
C GLU A 72 -8.31 -11.93 -23.99
N GLU A 73 -8.78 -10.79 -23.47
CA GLU A 73 -8.96 -10.53 -22.05
C GLU A 73 -10.01 -11.48 -21.43
N GLU A 74 -11.18 -11.63 -22.03
CA GLU A 74 -12.22 -12.56 -21.56
C GLU A 74 -11.74 -14.04 -21.62
N GLU A 75 -10.99 -14.46 -22.66
CA GLU A 75 -10.46 -15.82 -22.76
C GLU A 75 -9.35 -16.11 -21.73
N GLN A 76 -8.55 -15.09 -21.33
CA GLN A 76 -7.52 -15.22 -20.28
C GLN A 76 -8.12 -15.20 -18.88
N GLU A 77 -9.18 -14.42 -18.63
CA GLU A 77 -9.93 -14.49 -17.37
C GLU A 77 -10.60 -15.85 -17.14
N GLU A 78 -11.06 -16.54 -18.21
CA GLU A 78 -11.71 -17.87 -18.12
C GLU A 78 -10.72 -19.00 -17.75
N ASP A 79 -9.41 -18.86 -18.07
CA ASP A 79 -8.42 -19.90 -17.78
C ASP A 79 -7.69 -19.72 -16.42
N GLY A 80 -7.99 -18.62 -15.70
CA GLY A 80 -7.36 -18.30 -14.41
C GLY A 80 -5.89 -17.93 -14.52
N SER A 81 -5.36 -17.67 -15.74
CA SER A 81 -4.01 -17.19 -15.95
C SER A 81 -3.93 -15.69 -15.67
N GLY A 82 -2.85 -15.27 -14.99
CA GLY A 82 -2.57 -13.87 -14.81
C GLY A 82 -1.95 -13.26 -16.06
N TYR A 83 -2.27 -12.01 -16.35
CA TYR A 83 -1.69 -11.25 -17.45
C TYR A 83 -1.47 -9.78 -17.10
N GLY A 84 -0.75 -9.06 -17.93
CA GLY A 84 -0.50 -7.64 -17.72
C GLY A 84 -0.31 -6.86 -19.02
N LEU A 85 -0.33 -5.54 -18.90
CA LEU A 85 -0.14 -4.61 -20.00
C LEU A 85 0.90 -3.54 -19.67
N LEU A 86 1.68 -3.13 -20.69
CA LEU A 86 2.41 -1.88 -20.68
C LEU A 86 1.61 -0.82 -21.44
N THR A 87 1.38 0.30 -20.80
CA THR A 87 0.60 1.40 -21.36
C THR A 87 1.36 2.73 -21.28
N GLY A 88 0.73 3.81 -21.70
CA GLY A 88 1.29 5.15 -21.72
C GLY A 88 2.02 5.50 -23.01
N ALA A 89 1.95 6.78 -23.41
CA ALA A 89 2.55 7.27 -24.67
C ALA A 89 4.09 7.11 -24.69
N ALA A 90 4.74 7.05 -23.52
CA ALA A 90 6.19 6.85 -23.46
C ALA A 90 6.60 5.40 -23.77
N ALA A 91 5.71 4.42 -23.64
CA ALA A 91 5.96 3.02 -24.01
C ALA A 91 6.29 2.85 -25.50
N GLU A 92 5.73 3.71 -26.38
CA GLU A 92 6.04 3.71 -27.82
C GLU A 92 7.52 4.02 -28.14
N GLN A 93 8.28 4.53 -27.17
CA GLN A 93 9.71 4.83 -27.32
C GLN A 93 10.60 3.61 -27.08
N LEU A 94 10.05 2.56 -26.50
CA LEU A 94 10.75 1.30 -26.22
C LEU A 94 10.70 0.38 -27.44
N SER A 95 11.76 -0.42 -27.64
CA SER A 95 11.71 -1.51 -28.61
C SER A 95 10.86 -2.68 -28.09
N GLU A 96 10.47 -3.59 -29.00
CA GLU A 96 9.74 -4.81 -28.63
C GLU A 96 10.50 -5.61 -27.57
N GLU A 97 11.83 -5.80 -27.75
CA GLU A 97 12.64 -6.56 -26.79
C GLU A 97 12.76 -5.86 -25.42
N GLN A 98 12.68 -4.52 -25.36
CA GLN A 98 12.68 -3.79 -24.10
C GLN A 98 11.34 -3.90 -23.37
N ASN A 99 10.25 -3.81 -24.11
CA ASN A 99 8.91 -4.06 -23.60
C ASN A 99 8.79 -5.49 -23.05
N ASP A 100 9.22 -6.50 -23.83
CA ASP A 100 9.21 -7.90 -23.43
C ASP A 100 10.02 -8.14 -22.15
N LEU A 101 11.17 -7.48 -22.00
CA LEU A 101 11.99 -7.61 -20.80
C LEU A 101 11.28 -7.07 -19.55
N ILE A 102 10.65 -5.91 -19.64
CA ILE A 102 9.86 -5.31 -18.53
C ILE A 102 8.67 -6.21 -18.21
N MET A 103 7.92 -6.65 -19.22
CA MET A 103 6.79 -7.57 -19.05
C MET A 103 7.21 -8.88 -18.40
N ASN A 104 8.31 -9.50 -18.84
CA ASN A 104 8.83 -10.72 -18.24
C ASN A 104 9.19 -10.53 -16.76
N TYR A 105 9.72 -9.35 -16.38
CA TYR A 105 9.98 -9.05 -14.97
C TYR A 105 8.67 -8.97 -14.16
N MET A 106 7.69 -8.24 -14.65
CA MET A 106 6.40 -8.08 -13.98
C MET A 106 5.67 -9.43 -13.87
N ASP A 107 5.69 -10.24 -14.93
CA ASP A 107 5.12 -11.58 -14.92
C ASP A 107 5.82 -12.50 -13.90
N CYS A 108 7.15 -12.47 -13.82
CA CYS A 108 7.89 -13.22 -12.81
C CYS A 108 7.51 -12.78 -11.39
N TYR A 109 7.35 -11.47 -11.18
CA TYR A 109 6.93 -10.90 -9.90
C TYR A 109 5.54 -11.42 -9.51
N PHE A 110 4.52 -11.22 -10.36
CA PHE A 110 3.14 -11.59 -10.04
C PHE A 110 2.94 -13.12 -9.95
N ARG A 111 3.59 -13.92 -10.77
CA ARG A 111 3.58 -15.39 -10.65
C ARG A 111 4.23 -15.85 -9.36
N SER A 112 5.32 -15.20 -8.94
CA SER A 112 5.96 -15.50 -7.64
C SER A 112 5.00 -15.26 -6.49
N VAL A 113 4.26 -14.14 -6.54
CA VAL A 113 3.26 -13.79 -5.54
C VAL A 113 2.07 -14.75 -5.59
N ALA A 114 1.61 -15.12 -6.79
CA ALA A 114 0.48 -16.05 -6.97
C ALA A 114 0.81 -17.44 -6.42
N ASP A 115 1.97 -17.95 -6.72
CA ASP A 115 2.43 -19.29 -6.31
C ASP A 115 3.01 -19.32 -4.89
N LEU A 116 3.15 -18.16 -4.23
CA LEU A 116 3.88 -17.99 -2.97
C LEU A 116 5.31 -18.59 -3.03
N ARG A 117 5.98 -18.43 -4.16
CA ARG A 117 7.32 -18.94 -4.42
C ARG A 117 8.06 -18.06 -5.44
N VAL A 118 9.24 -17.59 -5.11
CA VAL A 118 10.08 -16.81 -6.02
C VAL A 118 10.36 -17.59 -7.30
N SER A 119 10.15 -16.94 -8.46
CA SER A 119 10.41 -17.52 -9.77
C SER A 119 11.92 -17.75 -9.99
N GLU A 120 12.28 -18.94 -10.46
CA GLU A 120 13.66 -19.28 -10.82
C GLU A 120 14.19 -18.49 -12.04
N GLU A 121 13.27 -17.84 -12.80
CA GLU A 121 13.60 -17.05 -13.99
C GLU A 121 13.98 -15.61 -13.65
N LEU A 122 13.56 -15.10 -12.49
CA LEU A 122 13.69 -13.68 -12.11
C LEU A 122 15.15 -13.18 -12.19
N ALA A 123 16.10 -13.87 -11.54
CA ALA A 123 17.49 -13.47 -11.52
C ALA A 123 18.10 -13.42 -12.93
N GLY A 124 17.68 -14.30 -13.84
CA GLY A 124 18.15 -14.36 -15.23
C GLY A 124 17.81 -13.13 -16.08
N LEU A 125 16.86 -12.29 -15.65
CA LEU A 125 16.51 -11.04 -16.32
C LEU A 125 17.50 -9.93 -16.05
N PHE A 126 18.30 -10.05 -14.97
CA PHE A 126 19.28 -9.06 -14.57
C PHE A 126 20.61 -9.23 -15.32
N LEU A 127 21.33 -8.10 -15.46
CA LEU A 127 22.66 -8.04 -16.06
C LEU A 127 23.66 -8.98 -15.35
N GLU A 128 23.56 -9.03 -14.03
CA GLU A 128 24.33 -9.91 -13.14
C GLU A 128 23.34 -10.75 -12.32
N PRO A 129 23.03 -12.00 -12.75
CA PRO A 129 22.07 -12.85 -12.05
C PRO A 129 22.43 -13.20 -10.60
N GLU A 130 23.72 -13.20 -10.25
CA GLU A 130 24.23 -13.38 -8.89
C GLU A 130 24.66 -12.05 -8.26
N GLY A 131 24.20 -10.91 -8.84
CA GLY A 131 24.57 -9.57 -8.39
C GLY A 131 23.55 -8.97 -7.41
N LEU A 132 23.96 -7.90 -6.75
CA LEU A 132 23.18 -7.22 -5.70
C LEU A 132 21.77 -6.77 -6.15
N GLN A 133 21.61 -6.39 -7.41
CA GLN A 133 20.30 -5.94 -7.92
C GLN A 133 19.30 -7.11 -8.05
N ALA A 134 19.76 -8.27 -8.54
CA ALA A 134 18.95 -9.48 -8.60
C ALA A 134 18.60 -9.94 -7.17
N GLU A 135 19.59 -10.03 -6.29
CA GLU A 135 19.43 -10.45 -4.90
C GLU A 135 18.43 -9.55 -4.14
N MET A 136 18.55 -8.22 -4.25
CA MET A 136 17.62 -7.30 -3.61
C MET A 136 16.16 -7.54 -4.05
N ASN A 137 15.93 -7.77 -5.36
CA ASN A 137 14.60 -8.04 -5.88
C ASN A 137 14.06 -9.39 -5.41
N GLU A 138 14.90 -10.42 -5.35
CA GLU A 138 14.52 -11.72 -4.77
C GLU A 138 14.19 -11.60 -3.28
N LYS A 139 14.99 -10.86 -2.49
CA LYS A 139 14.72 -10.63 -1.06
C LYS A 139 13.44 -9.86 -0.79
N GLY A 140 13.08 -8.88 -1.66
CA GLY A 140 11.80 -8.19 -1.60
C GLY A 140 10.62 -9.15 -1.76
N LEU A 141 10.68 -10.04 -2.76
CA LEU A 141 9.69 -11.09 -2.96
C LEU A 141 9.67 -12.13 -1.83
N GLU A 142 10.84 -12.58 -1.36
CA GLU A 142 10.95 -13.51 -0.22
C GLU A 142 10.28 -12.92 1.04
N TYR A 143 10.41 -11.61 1.27
CA TYR A 143 9.73 -10.95 2.39
C TYR A 143 8.21 -10.98 2.21
N LEU A 144 7.67 -10.56 1.06
CA LEU A 144 6.23 -10.54 0.80
C LEU A 144 5.64 -11.95 0.89
N ILE A 145 6.26 -12.92 0.23
CA ILE A 145 5.85 -14.33 0.21
C ILE A 145 5.93 -14.92 1.62
N GLY A 146 6.98 -14.61 2.36
CA GLY A 146 7.17 -15.07 3.73
C GLY A 146 6.05 -14.60 4.66
N ILE A 147 5.71 -13.31 4.63
CA ILE A 147 4.57 -12.75 5.39
C ILE A 147 3.26 -13.45 5.03
N ARG A 148 2.98 -13.63 3.73
CA ARG A 148 1.74 -14.28 3.27
C ARG A 148 1.68 -15.75 3.66
N SER A 149 2.81 -16.47 3.56
CA SER A 149 2.90 -17.90 3.88
C SER A 149 2.78 -18.21 5.38
N MET A 150 3.04 -17.25 6.25
CA MET A 150 2.86 -17.37 7.70
C MET A 150 1.40 -17.26 8.14
N GLN A 151 0.51 -16.75 7.29
CA GLN A 151 -0.89 -16.54 7.65
C GLN A 151 -1.64 -17.88 7.73
N GLN A 152 -2.74 -17.88 8.49
CA GLN A 152 -3.62 -19.07 8.59
C GLN A 152 -4.52 -19.24 7.36
N THR A 153 -4.75 -18.16 6.62
CA THR A 153 -5.53 -18.17 5.38
C THR A 153 -4.63 -18.39 4.17
N ASP A 154 -5.17 -19.00 3.11
CA ASP A 154 -4.46 -19.14 1.83
C ASP A 154 -4.46 -17.80 1.12
N LEU A 155 -3.29 -17.19 1.01
CA LEU A 155 -3.05 -15.91 0.35
C LEU A 155 -2.32 -16.07 -1.01
N SER A 156 -2.33 -17.27 -1.58
CA SER A 156 -2.03 -17.47 -3.00
C SER A 156 -3.07 -16.78 -3.87
N LEU A 157 -2.75 -16.51 -5.14
CA LEU A 157 -3.70 -15.88 -6.05
C LEU A 157 -4.32 -16.91 -6.99
N ALA A 158 -5.64 -16.84 -7.13
CA ALA A 158 -6.40 -17.55 -8.16
C ALA A 158 -6.23 -16.87 -9.53
N GLY A 159 -5.99 -15.56 -9.55
CA GLY A 159 -5.73 -14.76 -10.73
C GLY A 159 -5.12 -13.41 -10.39
N PHE A 160 -4.54 -12.76 -11.40
CA PHE A 160 -4.05 -11.40 -11.28
C PHE A 160 -4.09 -10.66 -12.61
N TYR A 161 -4.14 -9.34 -12.54
CA TYR A 161 -3.94 -8.43 -13.66
C TYR A 161 -3.09 -7.26 -13.20
N TYR A 162 -2.19 -6.77 -14.05
CA TYR A 162 -1.46 -5.54 -13.80
C TYR A 162 -1.39 -4.65 -15.04
N GLU A 163 -1.36 -3.36 -14.81
CA GLU A 163 -1.09 -2.34 -15.82
C GLU A 163 0.08 -1.49 -15.34
N LEU A 164 1.16 -1.46 -16.11
CA LEU A 164 2.30 -0.58 -15.87
C LEU A 164 2.27 0.56 -16.91
N THR A 165 1.85 1.73 -16.47
CA THR A 165 1.84 2.95 -17.29
C THR A 165 3.25 3.54 -17.32
N ILE A 166 3.91 3.50 -18.47
CA ILE A 166 5.24 4.09 -18.65
C ILE A 166 5.10 5.60 -18.72
N GLU A 167 5.73 6.29 -17.75
CA GLU A 167 5.69 7.75 -17.61
C GLU A 167 6.82 8.42 -18.40
N GLU A 168 8.07 7.91 -18.26
CA GLU A 168 9.25 8.49 -18.91
C GLU A 168 10.22 7.40 -19.39
N VAL A 169 10.85 7.68 -20.53
CA VAL A 169 11.96 6.90 -21.10
C VAL A 169 13.12 7.85 -21.39
N ASN A 170 14.25 7.65 -20.72
CA ASN A 170 15.44 8.51 -20.82
C ASN A 170 16.66 7.70 -21.24
N ILE A 171 17.44 8.22 -22.20
CA ILE A 171 18.72 7.65 -22.56
C ILE A 171 19.78 8.30 -21.68
N LEU A 172 20.47 7.48 -20.87
CA LEU A 172 21.53 7.92 -19.97
C LEU A 172 22.85 8.16 -20.73
N GLU A 173 23.82 8.82 -20.07
CA GLU A 173 25.11 9.20 -20.70
C GLU A 173 25.91 7.98 -21.19
N ASP A 174 25.76 6.84 -20.55
CA ASP A 174 26.43 5.57 -20.92
C ASP A 174 25.68 4.76 -21.99
N GLY A 175 24.55 5.29 -22.48
CA GLY A 175 23.72 4.65 -23.50
C GLY A 175 22.70 3.65 -22.94
N SER A 176 22.63 3.45 -21.64
CA SER A 176 21.55 2.68 -20.99
C SER A 176 20.23 3.46 -21.03
N ILE A 177 19.13 2.75 -20.85
CA ILE A 177 17.78 3.32 -20.92
C ILE A 177 17.15 3.26 -19.55
N GLU A 178 16.84 4.42 -18.99
CA GLU A 178 16.04 4.54 -17.78
C GLU A 178 14.57 4.62 -18.14
N VAL A 179 13.75 3.79 -17.50
CA VAL A 179 12.30 3.72 -17.69
C VAL A 179 11.65 3.91 -16.33
N THR A 180 10.74 4.86 -16.22
CA THR A 180 9.90 5.01 -15.02
C THR A 180 8.44 4.80 -15.37
N GLY A 181 7.69 4.22 -14.43
CA GLY A 181 6.28 3.96 -14.61
C GLY A 181 5.55 3.78 -13.29
N GLU A 182 4.22 3.81 -13.39
CA GLU A 182 3.32 3.62 -12.27
C GLU A 182 2.44 2.40 -12.53
N GLU A 183 2.44 1.45 -11.59
CA GLU A 183 1.65 0.23 -11.62
C GLU A 183 0.31 0.42 -10.92
N TRP A 184 -0.73 -0.08 -11.54
CA TRP A 184 -1.98 -0.52 -10.94
C TRP A 184 -2.09 -2.03 -11.11
N ASN A 185 -2.60 -2.73 -10.09
CA ASN A 185 -2.84 -4.16 -10.19
C ASN A 185 -4.13 -4.59 -9.51
N ARG A 186 -4.65 -5.74 -9.93
CA ARG A 186 -5.75 -6.48 -9.33
C ARG A 186 -5.27 -7.87 -8.99
N GLN A 187 -5.55 -8.32 -7.79
CA GLN A 187 -5.23 -9.64 -7.27
C GLN A 187 -6.51 -10.32 -6.79
N ASN A 188 -6.79 -11.51 -7.27
CA ASN A 188 -7.89 -12.34 -6.82
C ASN A 188 -7.31 -13.44 -5.93
N PHE A 189 -7.42 -13.28 -4.61
CA PHE A 189 -6.88 -14.23 -3.64
C PHE A 189 -7.66 -15.56 -3.69
N SER A 190 -6.96 -16.70 -3.62
CA SER A 190 -7.57 -18.04 -3.70
C SER A 190 -8.65 -18.27 -2.65
N ARG A 191 -8.57 -17.59 -1.51
CA ARG A 191 -9.59 -17.63 -0.47
C ARG A 191 -10.91 -16.97 -0.89
N HIS A 192 -10.85 -15.91 -1.70
CA HIS A 192 -11.97 -15.11 -2.18
C HIS A 192 -11.75 -14.69 -3.64
N PRO A 193 -11.78 -15.65 -4.58
CA PRO A 193 -11.44 -15.39 -5.98
C PRO A 193 -12.43 -14.43 -6.67
N GLU A 194 -13.63 -14.25 -6.10
CA GLU A 194 -14.65 -13.32 -6.58
C GLU A 194 -14.42 -11.86 -6.16
N VAL A 195 -13.45 -11.59 -5.29
CA VAL A 195 -13.13 -10.24 -4.82
C VAL A 195 -11.95 -9.69 -5.59
N ASP A 196 -12.14 -8.55 -6.19
CA ASP A 196 -11.08 -7.77 -6.80
C ASP A 196 -10.35 -6.95 -5.71
N SER A 197 -9.14 -7.37 -5.38
CA SER A 197 -8.24 -6.66 -4.47
C SER A 197 -7.27 -5.83 -5.29
N GLU A 198 -7.36 -4.51 -5.21
CA GLU A 198 -6.60 -3.61 -6.07
C GLU A 198 -5.50 -2.87 -5.31
N GLN A 199 -4.39 -2.59 -6.01
CA GLN A 199 -3.32 -1.70 -5.54
C GLN A 199 -3.06 -0.61 -6.57
N TYR A 200 -2.73 0.59 -6.11
CA TYR A 200 -2.59 1.77 -6.97
C TYR A 200 -1.28 2.50 -6.69
N GLY A 201 -0.69 3.06 -7.76
CA GLY A 201 0.36 4.04 -7.65
C GLY A 201 1.72 3.48 -7.21
N ILE A 202 1.99 2.20 -7.49
CA ILE A 202 3.29 1.60 -7.22
C ILE A 202 4.26 2.06 -8.30
N ARG A 203 5.31 2.78 -7.90
CA ARG A 203 6.28 3.34 -8.85
C ARG A 203 7.44 2.40 -9.07
N HIS A 204 7.74 2.19 -10.35
CA HIS A 204 8.88 1.42 -10.82
C HIS A 204 9.91 2.31 -11.49
N ARG A 205 11.18 1.96 -11.32
CA ARG A 205 12.30 2.49 -12.07
C ARG A 205 13.15 1.33 -12.56
N PHE A 206 13.28 1.19 -13.87
CA PHE A 206 14.16 0.22 -14.53
C PHE A 206 15.32 0.96 -15.18
N VAL A 207 16.51 0.37 -15.15
CA VAL A 207 17.62 0.76 -16.02
C VAL A 207 18.02 -0.44 -16.86
N LEU A 208 17.78 -0.31 -18.18
CA LEU A 208 17.98 -1.37 -19.16
C LEU A 208 19.32 -1.16 -19.88
N VAL A 209 20.06 -2.25 -20.08
CA VAL A 209 21.35 -2.26 -20.81
C VAL A 209 21.36 -3.39 -21.83
N GLN A 210 22.14 -3.21 -22.91
CA GLN A 210 22.35 -4.28 -23.88
C GLN A 210 23.71 -4.96 -23.63
N GLN A 211 23.67 -6.29 -23.46
CA GLN A 211 24.87 -7.11 -23.33
C GLN A 211 24.80 -8.26 -24.35
N ASP A 212 25.85 -8.39 -25.18
CA ASP A 212 25.97 -9.46 -26.20
C ASP A 212 24.77 -9.54 -27.17
N GLY A 213 24.04 -8.44 -27.37
CA GLY A 213 22.87 -8.33 -28.23
C GLY A 213 21.53 -8.59 -27.55
N GLU A 214 21.52 -8.93 -26.27
CA GLU A 214 20.34 -9.11 -25.45
C GLU A 214 20.14 -7.95 -24.48
N TRP A 215 18.89 -7.55 -24.24
CA TRP A 215 18.55 -6.58 -23.21
C TRP A 215 18.48 -7.23 -21.84
N LYS A 216 19.02 -6.54 -20.82
CA LYS A 216 19.03 -6.98 -19.42
C LYS A 216 18.69 -5.80 -18.49
N ILE A 217 18.14 -6.12 -17.32
CA ILE A 217 17.90 -5.15 -16.25
C ILE A 217 19.23 -4.94 -15.50
N ARG A 218 19.78 -3.74 -15.53
CA ARG A 218 20.91 -3.35 -14.70
C ARG A 218 20.47 -2.96 -13.30
N GLU A 219 19.38 -2.19 -13.20
CA GLU A 219 18.82 -1.73 -11.95
C GLU A 219 17.30 -1.81 -12.03
N HIS A 220 16.66 -2.24 -10.95
CA HIS A 220 15.24 -2.11 -10.75
C HIS A 220 14.96 -1.72 -9.30
N LEU A 221 14.04 -0.77 -9.10
CA LEU A 221 13.54 -0.38 -7.81
C LEU A 221 12.03 -0.19 -7.88
N GLN A 222 11.33 -0.92 -7.04
CA GLN A 222 9.90 -0.74 -6.77
C GLN A 222 9.74 0.12 -5.51
N ARG A 223 8.95 1.17 -5.59
CA ARG A 223 8.73 2.09 -4.46
C ARG A 223 7.45 1.75 -3.74
N ASP A 224 7.53 0.75 -2.91
CA ASP A 224 6.45 0.31 -2.01
C ASP A 224 6.94 0.09 -0.56
N GLY A 225 6.02 -0.35 0.29
CA GLY A 225 6.33 -0.63 1.69
C GLY A 225 7.31 -1.79 1.88
N ILE A 226 7.34 -2.77 0.97
CA ILE A 226 8.18 -3.97 1.05
C ILE A 226 9.66 -3.57 0.93
N TYR A 227 10.00 -2.86 -0.14
CA TYR A 227 11.36 -2.39 -0.38
C TYR A 227 11.78 -1.32 0.63
N TRP A 228 10.85 -0.47 1.05
CA TRP A 228 11.13 0.51 2.10
C TRP A 228 11.57 -0.16 3.40
N HIS A 229 10.90 -1.24 3.81
CA HIS A 229 11.28 -2.00 5.00
C HIS A 229 12.59 -2.75 4.81
N LEU A 230 12.81 -3.37 3.65
CA LEU A 230 14.03 -4.11 3.34
C LEU A 230 15.27 -3.21 3.34
N PHE A 231 15.18 -1.99 2.79
CA PHE A 231 16.27 -1.01 2.77
C PHE A 231 16.48 -0.33 4.14
N GLY A 232 15.44 -0.17 4.94
CA GLY A 232 15.52 0.46 6.26
C GLY A 232 16.23 1.82 6.23
N GLU A 233 17.36 1.94 6.91
CA GLU A 233 18.12 3.18 6.99
C GLU A 233 18.79 3.60 5.67
N TYR A 234 18.94 2.68 4.72
CA TYR A 234 19.54 2.95 3.41
C TYR A 234 18.50 3.28 2.33
N TRP A 235 17.23 3.47 2.70
CA TRP A 235 16.20 3.84 1.73
C TRP A 235 16.57 5.08 0.92
N GLY A 236 16.52 4.97 -0.41
CA GLY A 236 16.87 6.03 -1.34
C GLY A 236 18.36 6.14 -1.70
N GLN A 237 19.20 5.24 -1.17
CA GLN A 237 20.59 5.09 -1.61
C GLN A 237 20.69 4.06 -2.76
N ALA A 238 21.72 4.18 -3.58
CA ALA A 238 22.05 3.13 -4.54
C ALA A 238 22.49 1.85 -3.81
N VAL A 239 22.08 0.69 -4.32
CA VAL A 239 22.39 -0.60 -3.68
C VAL A 239 23.90 -0.80 -3.52
N GLU A 240 24.68 -0.34 -4.50
CA GLU A 240 26.13 -0.43 -4.54
C GLU A 240 26.84 0.43 -3.47
N ASP A 241 26.15 1.42 -2.94
CA ASP A 241 26.65 2.32 -1.89
C ASP A 241 26.38 1.78 -0.48
N ILE A 242 25.58 0.71 -0.36
CA ILE A 242 25.25 0.09 0.93
C ILE A 242 26.45 -0.77 1.39
N PRO A 243 27.02 -0.49 2.57
CA PRO A 243 28.12 -1.28 3.09
C PRO A 243 27.70 -2.74 3.32
N ASP A 244 28.46 -3.69 2.71
CA ASP A 244 28.19 -5.14 2.84
C ASP A 244 26.73 -5.49 2.48
N ALA A 245 26.26 -4.97 1.32
CA ALA A 245 24.86 -4.97 0.90
C ALA A 245 24.23 -6.37 0.90
N GLU A 246 24.96 -7.39 0.43
CA GLU A 246 24.52 -8.79 0.43
C GLU A 246 24.16 -9.27 1.84
N ASN A 247 25.05 -9.13 2.80
CA ASN A 247 24.77 -9.47 4.19
C ASN A 247 23.67 -8.58 4.80
N TYR A 248 23.65 -7.30 4.42
CA TYR A 248 22.65 -6.38 4.91
C TYR A 248 21.21 -6.80 4.52
N PHE A 249 20.97 -7.12 3.25
CA PHE A 249 19.64 -7.55 2.78
C PHE A 249 19.24 -8.90 3.36
N GLN A 250 20.19 -9.84 3.48
CA GLN A 250 19.91 -11.13 4.13
C GLN A 250 19.55 -10.95 5.62
N GLU A 251 20.32 -10.17 6.37
CA GLU A 251 20.04 -9.90 7.79
C GLU A 251 18.73 -9.11 7.96
N SER A 252 18.42 -8.17 7.06
CA SER A 252 17.17 -7.40 7.06
C SER A 252 15.99 -8.32 6.84
N LEU A 253 16.02 -9.20 5.84
CA LEU A 253 14.98 -10.18 5.56
C LEU A 253 14.74 -11.11 6.77
N GLU A 254 15.81 -11.72 7.30
CA GLU A 254 15.71 -12.61 8.45
C GLU A 254 15.10 -11.90 9.69
N SER A 255 15.50 -10.63 9.91
CA SER A 255 14.97 -9.82 11.01
C SER A 255 13.50 -9.51 10.82
N LEU A 256 13.10 -9.10 9.62
CA LEU A 256 11.70 -8.77 9.27
C LEU A 256 10.78 -9.98 9.38
N LEU A 257 11.21 -11.15 8.87
CA LEU A 257 10.42 -12.38 8.94
C LEU A 257 10.31 -12.91 10.37
N THR A 258 11.41 -12.86 11.15
CA THR A 258 11.39 -13.26 12.57
C THR A 258 10.44 -12.37 13.38
N GLU A 259 10.47 -11.05 13.14
CA GLU A 259 9.58 -10.11 13.78
C GLU A 259 8.13 -10.39 13.39
N ALA A 260 7.87 -10.66 12.11
CA ALA A 260 6.54 -11.01 11.63
C ALA A 260 5.98 -12.28 12.31
N GLU A 261 6.78 -13.33 12.44
CA GLU A 261 6.38 -14.57 13.12
C GLU A 261 6.07 -14.32 14.60
N GLU A 262 6.93 -13.57 15.33
CA GLU A 262 6.69 -13.21 16.73
C GLU A 262 5.40 -12.38 16.90
N GLN A 263 5.05 -11.50 15.96
CA GLN A 263 3.89 -10.64 16.05
C GLN A 263 2.59 -11.31 15.60
N LEU A 264 2.64 -12.19 14.60
CA LEU A 264 1.46 -12.93 14.14
C LEU A 264 0.89 -13.86 15.24
N GLU A 265 1.72 -14.37 16.16
CA GLU A 265 1.25 -15.11 17.33
C GLU A 265 0.39 -14.24 18.27
N THR A 266 0.59 -12.91 18.24
CA THR A 266 -0.02 -11.97 19.18
C THR A 266 -1.07 -11.05 18.56
N TRP A 267 -1.23 -11.02 17.24
CA TRP A 267 -2.11 -10.07 16.58
C TRP A 267 -3.60 -10.23 16.90
N ASN A 268 -4.00 -11.42 17.33
CA ASN A 268 -5.35 -11.70 17.83
C ASN A 268 -5.47 -11.51 19.36
N ALA A 269 -4.41 -11.02 20.01
CA ALA A 269 -4.35 -10.92 21.46
C ALA A 269 -5.07 -9.69 22.03
N GLY A 270 -5.79 -8.92 21.21
CA GLY A 270 -6.68 -7.85 21.68
C GLY A 270 -7.62 -8.41 22.75
N THR A 271 -7.71 -7.74 23.89
CA THR A 271 -8.46 -8.22 25.06
C THR A 271 -9.51 -7.23 25.53
N ASN A 272 -9.56 -6.04 24.95
CA ASN A 272 -10.50 -5.02 25.35
C ASN A 272 -11.89 -5.33 24.79
N THR A 273 -12.80 -5.71 25.68
CA THR A 273 -14.22 -5.98 25.39
C THR A 273 -15.14 -4.91 25.96
N GLU A 274 -14.60 -3.78 26.41
CA GLU A 274 -15.37 -2.71 26.96
C GLU A 274 -16.13 -1.97 25.85
N ILE A 275 -17.44 -1.80 26.05
CA ILE A 275 -18.30 -1.05 25.14
C ILE A 275 -18.50 0.34 25.77
N PRO A 276 -17.96 1.42 25.17
CA PRO A 276 -18.14 2.76 25.67
C PRO A 276 -19.62 3.18 25.58
N GLN A 277 -20.02 4.12 26.43
CA GLN A 277 -21.33 4.77 26.28
C GLN A 277 -21.31 5.67 25.06
N PHE A 278 -22.39 5.73 24.30
CA PHE A 278 -22.56 6.64 23.19
C PHE A 278 -24.03 7.09 23.09
N ASP A 279 -24.22 8.33 22.66
CA ASP A 279 -25.54 8.94 22.51
C ASP A 279 -26.12 8.70 21.10
N HIS A 280 -25.24 8.64 20.10
CA HIS A 280 -25.58 8.53 18.68
C HIS A 280 -24.77 7.41 18.02
N ALA A 281 -25.45 6.61 17.20
CA ALA A 281 -24.81 5.52 16.46
C ALA A 281 -23.92 6.04 15.32
N TYR A 282 -22.89 5.30 15.00
CA TYR A 282 -22.02 5.49 13.84
C TYR A 282 -22.65 4.89 12.58
N ASP A 283 -22.69 5.67 11.50
CA ASP A 283 -23.14 5.20 10.20
C ASP A 283 -22.00 4.53 9.44
N ARG A 284 -21.87 3.22 9.65
CA ARG A 284 -20.80 2.39 9.07
C ARG A 284 -20.87 2.33 7.55
N GLU A 285 -22.09 2.26 6.99
CA GLU A 285 -22.29 2.20 5.54
C GLU A 285 -21.77 3.47 4.87
N GLN A 286 -22.06 4.66 5.40
CA GLN A 286 -21.56 5.91 4.87
C GLN A 286 -20.02 6.04 4.97
N ALA A 287 -19.42 5.49 6.02
CA ALA A 287 -17.97 5.49 6.18
C ALA A 287 -17.29 4.60 5.13
N VAL A 288 -17.84 3.39 4.88
CA VAL A 288 -17.34 2.47 3.86
C VAL A 288 -17.56 3.05 2.46
N LEU A 289 -18.72 3.62 2.17
CA LEU A 289 -19.00 4.28 0.89
C LEU A 289 -17.99 5.43 0.61
N TYR A 290 -17.65 6.19 1.65
CA TYR A 290 -16.63 7.23 1.51
C TYR A 290 -15.24 6.62 1.25
N ALA A 291 -14.90 5.54 1.92
CA ALA A 291 -13.65 4.82 1.69
C ALA A 291 -13.56 4.37 0.23
N ASP A 292 -14.56 3.67 -0.27
CA ASP A 292 -14.66 3.19 -1.66
C ASP A 292 -14.59 4.32 -2.71
N GLU A 293 -15.20 5.48 -2.40
CA GLU A 293 -15.22 6.62 -3.34
C GLU A 293 -13.84 7.24 -3.54
N TRP A 294 -13.04 7.29 -2.45
CA TRP A 294 -11.78 8.06 -2.45
C TRP A 294 -10.51 7.21 -2.42
N ILE A 295 -10.63 5.89 -2.51
CA ILE A 295 -9.48 5.03 -2.67
C ILE A 295 -8.82 5.23 -4.05
N GLY A 296 -7.50 5.18 -4.12
CA GLY A 296 -6.73 5.44 -5.33
C GLY A 296 -6.74 6.90 -5.80
N THR A 297 -7.46 7.78 -5.11
CA THR A 297 -7.54 9.22 -5.39
C THR A 297 -7.47 10.05 -4.09
N ARG A 298 -7.64 11.37 -4.19
CA ARG A 298 -7.69 12.27 -3.03
C ARG A 298 -8.90 13.19 -3.15
N ASN A 299 -9.68 13.33 -2.06
CA ASN A 299 -10.74 14.32 -2.01
C ASN A 299 -10.13 15.72 -1.88
N GLY A 300 -10.31 16.55 -2.90
CA GLY A 300 -9.74 17.91 -2.98
C GLY A 300 -10.27 18.91 -1.94
N GLU A 301 -11.27 18.54 -1.13
CA GLU A 301 -11.70 19.34 0.01
C GLU A 301 -10.75 19.28 1.21
N TRP A 302 -9.85 18.28 1.22
CA TRP A 302 -8.88 18.04 2.27
C TRP A 302 -7.45 18.18 1.75
N ALA A 303 -6.52 18.50 2.64
CA ALA A 303 -5.12 18.46 2.29
C ALA A 303 -4.63 17.02 2.08
N ASP A 304 -3.77 16.82 1.09
CA ASP A 304 -3.05 15.56 0.87
C ASP A 304 -1.74 15.54 1.66
N TYR A 305 -1.58 14.53 2.51
CA TYR A 305 -0.38 14.31 3.32
C TYR A 305 0.51 13.17 2.80
N THR A 306 0.21 12.56 1.65
CA THR A 306 0.99 11.46 1.05
C THR A 306 2.48 11.77 0.99
N GLY A 307 2.86 12.96 0.54
CA GLY A 307 4.26 13.43 0.48
C GLY A 307 4.82 13.99 1.80
N ARG A 308 4.08 13.92 2.91
CA ARG A 308 4.40 14.56 4.19
C ARG A 308 4.26 13.62 5.39
N GLY A 309 4.60 12.35 5.22
CA GLY A 309 4.58 11.33 6.26
C GLY A 309 3.42 10.33 6.16
N GLY A 310 2.57 10.45 5.16
CA GLY A 310 1.45 9.54 4.90
C GLY A 310 0.08 10.17 5.09
N ASN A 311 -0.89 9.65 4.35
CA ASN A 311 -2.27 10.15 4.31
C ASN A 311 -3.27 9.18 4.99
N CYS A 312 -2.82 8.01 5.46
CA CYS A 312 -3.69 6.95 5.95
C CYS A 312 -4.61 7.39 7.09
N GLN A 313 -4.07 8.06 8.12
CA GLN A 313 -4.89 8.55 9.23
C GLN A 313 -5.78 9.72 8.82
N ASN A 314 -5.33 10.60 7.92
CA ASN A 314 -6.17 11.66 7.37
C ASN A 314 -7.36 11.08 6.59
N TYR A 315 -7.14 10.05 5.80
CA TYR A 315 -8.19 9.33 5.08
C TYR A 315 -9.16 8.61 6.04
N ALA A 316 -8.66 7.85 7.01
CA ALA A 316 -9.49 7.20 8.02
C ALA A 316 -10.34 8.22 8.81
N SER A 317 -9.76 9.38 9.13
CA SER A 317 -10.50 10.47 9.79
C SER A 317 -11.63 11.03 8.93
N GLN A 318 -11.45 11.13 7.61
CA GLN A 318 -12.49 11.54 6.68
C GLN A 318 -13.63 10.49 6.61
N CYS A 319 -13.29 9.19 6.59
CA CYS A 319 -14.27 8.10 6.63
C CYS A 319 -15.13 8.16 7.90
N LEU A 320 -14.50 8.35 9.06
CA LEU A 320 -15.22 8.51 10.32
C LEU A 320 -16.16 9.73 10.33
N LEU A 321 -15.69 10.85 9.78
CA LEU A 321 -16.52 12.06 9.64
C LEU A 321 -17.71 11.82 8.72
N ALA A 322 -17.51 11.13 7.59
CA ALA A 322 -18.58 10.76 6.66
C ALA A 322 -19.61 9.83 7.32
N GLY A 323 -19.15 8.93 8.22
CA GLY A 323 -20.01 8.11 9.08
C GLY A 323 -20.73 8.85 10.22
N GLY A 324 -20.61 10.19 10.25
CA GLY A 324 -21.37 11.05 11.18
C GLY A 324 -20.68 11.36 12.50
N ILE A 325 -19.43 10.94 12.72
CA ILE A 325 -18.66 11.33 13.91
C ILE A 325 -18.32 12.82 13.82
N PRO A 326 -18.75 13.67 14.75
CA PRO A 326 -18.45 15.10 14.69
C PRO A 326 -16.99 15.38 15.07
N MET A 327 -16.41 16.41 14.45
CA MET A 327 -15.09 16.89 14.85
C MET A 327 -15.09 17.37 16.29
N ASP A 328 -14.25 16.81 17.12
CA ASP A 328 -14.08 17.21 18.52
C ASP A 328 -12.99 18.27 18.64
N ARG A 329 -13.35 19.40 19.25
CA ARG A 329 -12.48 20.54 19.56
C ARG A 329 -12.58 20.97 21.02
N GLU A 330 -13.19 20.17 21.87
CA GLU A 330 -13.43 20.46 23.27
C GLU A 330 -12.47 19.70 24.19
N GLY A 331 -12.15 20.28 25.32
CA GLY A 331 -11.28 19.64 26.30
C GLY A 331 -9.79 19.61 25.94
N SER A 332 -9.07 18.62 26.47
CA SER A 332 -7.62 18.44 26.29
C SER A 332 -7.25 17.49 25.17
N ALA A 333 -8.14 16.57 24.81
CA ALA A 333 -8.01 15.68 23.67
C ALA A 333 -8.97 16.20 22.58
N VAL A 334 -8.46 16.38 21.37
CA VAL A 334 -9.23 16.95 20.24
C VAL A 334 -8.98 16.11 18.99
N TRP A 335 -9.99 16.05 18.12
CA TRP A 335 -9.92 15.40 16.81
C TRP A 335 -10.66 16.28 15.80
N LYS A 336 -9.89 17.04 14.99
CA LYS A 336 -10.45 18.08 14.12
C LYS A 336 -9.56 18.40 12.94
N TRP A 337 -10.16 18.99 11.88
CA TRP A 337 -9.48 19.58 10.77
C TRP A 337 -10.21 20.83 10.26
N TYR A 338 -9.62 22.02 10.43
CA TYR A 338 -10.11 23.31 9.94
C TYR A 338 -9.01 24.07 9.18
N GLY A 339 -8.08 23.34 8.55
CA GLY A 339 -6.93 23.84 7.82
C GLY A 339 -5.69 23.04 8.11
N GLU A 340 -4.65 23.22 7.31
CA GLU A 340 -3.44 22.38 7.31
C GLU A 340 -2.50 22.62 8.50
N ASP A 341 -2.51 23.82 9.06
CA ASP A 341 -1.62 24.17 10.16
C ASP A 341 -1.92 23.33 11.40
N LEU A 342 -0.87 22.77 12.02
CA LEU A 342 -1.03 21.99 13.24
C LEU A 342 -1.48 22.89 14.39
N ASP A 343 -2.66 22.63 14.94
CA ASP A 343 -3.23 23.31 16.09
C ASP A 343 -4.00 22.30 16.96
N ASN A 344 -3.47 22.00 18.15
CA ASN A 344 -4.10 21.11 19.13
C ASN A 344 -5.01 21.87 20.13
N GLY A 345 -5.24 23.16 19.90
CA GLY A 345 -6.13 23.97 20.72
C GLY A 345 -7.62 23.69 20.46
N SER A 346 -8.48 24.21 21.33
CA SER A 346 -9.93 24.07 21.28
C SER A 346 -10.64 25.05 20.32
N SER A 347 -9.90 25.73 19.43
CA SER A 347 -10.45 26.64 18.43
C SER A 347 -10.86 25.91 17.15
N ALA A 348 -11.76 26.49 16.36
CA ALA A 348 -12.06 26.03 15.00
C ALA A 348 -11.01 26.57 14.02
N ALA A 349 -9.75 26.20 14.20
CA ALA A 349 -8.62 26.54 13.34
C ALA A 349 -7.64 25.38 13.30
N GLY A 350 -6.97 25.20 12.16
CA GLY A 350 -5.95 24.18 11.96
C GLY A 350 -6.45 22.76 12.17
N ARG A 351 -5.52 21.81 12.20
CA ARG A 351 -5.78 20.39 12.47
C ARG A 351 -5.15 19.93 13.78
N SER A 352 -5.75 18.92 14.40
CA SER A 352 -5.12 18.20 15.50
C SER A 352 -4.13 17.16 15.00
N SER A 353 -3.15 16.79 15.84
CA SER A 353 -2.26 15.65 15.55
C SER A 353 -3.05 14.35 15.41
N SER A 354 -4.11 14.14 16.20
CA SER A 354 -5.01 12.99 16.12
C SER A 354 -5.79 12.86 14.79
N TRP A 355 -5.94 13.93 14.01
CA TRP A 355 -6.56 13.85 12.69
C TRP A 355 -5.64 13.21 11.64
N THR A 356 -4.32 13.36 11.76
CA THR A 356 -3.34 12.91 10.77
C THR A 356 -2.26 11.97 11.29
N GLY A 357 -2.21 11.73 12.60
CA GLY A 357 -1.23 10.86 13.25
C GLY A 357 -1.85 9.61 13.83
N VAL A 358 -1.28 8.46 13.49
CA VAL A 358 -1.81 7.12 13.86
C VAL A 358 -1.80 6.91 15.37
N ASP A 359 -0.68 7.20 16.03
CA ASP A 359 -0.54 7.06 17.50
C ASP A 359 -1.42 8.06 18.23
N GLU A 360 -1.47 9.30 17.75
CA GLU A 360 -2.26 10.34 18.36
C GLU A 360 -3.77 10.09 18.20
N PHE A 361 -4.19 9.49 17.09
CA PHE A 361 -5.58 9.06 16.93
C PHE A 361 -5.92 7.90 17.86
N TRP A 362 -5.05 6.89 17.95
CA TRP A 362 -5.24 5.78 18.86
C TRP A 362 -5.37 6.26 20.32
N GLN A 363 -4.49 7.21 20.74
CA GLN A 363 -4.57 7.80 22.09
C GLN A 363 -5.87 8.57 22.30
N TYR A 364 -6.33 9.33 21.30
CA TYR A 364 -7.61 10.02 21.35
C TYR A 364 -8.77 9.02 21.49
N ALA A 365 -8.82 8.01 20.62
CA ALA A 365 -9.85 6.97 20.67
C ALA A 365 -9.90 6.20 22.00
N ALA A 366 -8.71 5.94 22.59
CA ALA A 366 -8.57 5.25 23.89
C ALA A 366 -8.99 6.08 25.09
N GLN A 367 -8.96 7.42 25.01
CA GLN A 367 -9.09 8.31 26.16
C GLN A 367 -10.32 9.22 26.10
N ASN A 368 -11.00 9.31 24.97
CA ASN A 368 -12.15 10.19 24.83
C ASN A 368 -13.38 9.60 25.53
N GLU A 369 -13.78 10.24 26.64
CA GLU A 369 -15.01 9.94 27.40
C GLU A 369 -16.06 11.06 27.28
N GLY A 370 -15.74 12.12 26.49
CA GLY A 370 -16.57 13.31 26.35
C GLY A 370 -17.23 13.41 24.98
N PHE A 371 -17.37 14.65 24.49
CA PHE A 371 -17.90 14.95 23.19
C PHE A 371 -17.08 14.28 22.07
N GLY A 372 -17.75 13.84 21.00
CA GLY A 372 -17.10 13.26 19.83
C GLY A 372 -17.05 11.73 19.86
N LEU A 373 -16.00 11.15 19.31
CA LEU A 373 -15.86 9.72 19.06
C LEU A 373 -16.00 8.86 20.33
N ALA A 374 -16.86 7.84 20.27
CA ALA A 374 -16.94 6.75 21.22
C ALA A 374 -16.41 5.46 20.59
N ALA A 375 -15.21 5.05 20.97
CA ALA A 375 -14.52 3.91 20.42
C ALA A 375 -13.80 3.08 21.51
N ALA A 376 -13.43 1.85 21.19
CA ALA A 376 -12.56 1.02 22.00
C ALA A 376 -11.35 0.59 21.15
N VAL A 377 -10.17 0.55 21.77
CA VAL A 377 -8.92 0.16 21.11
C VAL A 377 -8.42 -1.17 21.65
N ASP A 378 -7.55 -1.85 20.90
CA ASP A 378 -6.99 -3.16 21.25
C ASP A 378 -8.09 -4.21 21.51
N CYS A 379 -9.15 -4.16 20.71
CA CYS A 379 -10.27 -5.10 20.77
C CYS A 379 -9.86 -6.47 20.19
N PRO A 380 -10.54 -7.57 20.60
CA PRO A 380 -10.34 -8.86 19.98
C PRO A 380 -10.55 -8.78 18.46
N PHE A 381 -9.62 -9.39 17.72
CA PHE A 381 -9.62 -9.29 16.25
C PHE A 381 -10.93 -9.77 15.61
N ASP A 382 -11.51 -10.84 16.12
CA ASP A 382 -12.74 -11.46 15.63
C ASP A 382 -14.02 -10.61 15.85
N THR A 383 -13.89 -9.46 16.49
CA THR A 383 -15.03 -8.57 16.79
C THR A 383 -15.19 -7.39 15.84
N GLY A 384 -14.29 -7.23 14.85
CA GLY A 384 -14.32 -6.14 13.90
C GLY A 384 -15.56 -6.17 13.00
N GLU A 385 -15.97 -5.00 12.56
CA GLU A 385 -17.09 -4.77 11.65
C GLU A 385 -16.67 -3.78 10.55
N ALA A 386 -17.35 -3.81 9.40
CA ALA A 386 -17.12 -2.80 8.36
C ALA A 386 -17.28 -1.38 8.94
N GLY A 387 -16.36 -0.47 8.58
CA GLY A 387 -16.26 0.87 9.13
C GLY A 387 -15.38 0.98 10.39
N ASP A 388 -14.96 -0.13 11.01
CA ASP A 388 -13.91 -0.12 12.05
C ASP A 388 -12.52 0.12 11.42
N LEU A 389 -11.52 0.36 12.25
CA LEU A 389 -10.16 0.63 11.80
C LEU A 389 -9.18 -0.44 12.31
N ILE A 390 -8.18 -0.76 11.51
CA ILE A 390 -7.03 -1.54 11.96
C ILE A 390 -5.80 -0.64 11.94
N ARG A 391 -5.20 -0.44 13.11
CA ARG A 391 -3.89 0.16 13.26
C ARG A 391 -2.82 -0.87 12.99
N MET A 392 -1.84 -0.56 12.16
CA MET A 392 -0.79 -1.47 11.71
C MET A 392 0.59 -0.87 11.89
N GLY A 393 1.61 -1.73 11.96
CA GLY A 393 3.00 -1.29 12.07
C GLY A 393 3.97 -2.41 12.44
N PHE A 394 5.07 -1.99 13.07
CA PHE A 394 6.04 -2.85 13.73
C PHE A 394 6.02 -2.56 15.24
N PRO A 395 6.58 -3.43 16.09
CA PRO A 395 6.69 -3.16 17.51
C PRO A 395 7.32 -1.79 17.79
N GLU A 396 6.69 -1.03 18.67
CA GLU A 396 7.11 0.34 19.04
C GLU A 396 7.07 1.37 17.87
N ASN A 397 6.58 0.98 16.68
CA ASN A 397 6.46 1.85 15.51
C ASN A 397 5.15 1.61 14.76
N TRP A 398 4.05 2.11 15.29
CA TRP A 398 2.73 2.07 14.68
C TRP A 398 2.58 3.24 13.73
N ASN A 399 2.60 2.99 12.44
CA ASN A 399 2.72 4.05 11.43
C ASN A 399 1.66 3.99 10.33
N HIS A 400 0.71 3.05 10.42
CA HIS A 400 -0.32 2.87 9.42
C HIS A 400 -1.68 2.60 10.03
N VAL A 401 -2.75 2.95 9.31
CA VAL A 401 -4.14 2.64 9.65
C VAL A 401 -4.92 2.39 8.37
N VAL A 402 -5.81 1.40 8.42
CA VAL A 402 -6.69 1.02 7.33
C VAL A 402 -8.13 0.99 7.79
N VAL A 403 -9.07 1.10 6.86
CA VAL A 403 -10.51 1.04 7.11
C VAL A 403 -11.00 -0.35 6.72
N ILE A 404 -11.72 -1.03 7.60
CA ILE A 404 -12.39 -2.30 7.28
C ILE A 404 -13.57 -2.01 6.36
N THR A 405 -13.60 -2.64 5.20
CA THR A 405 -14.71 -2.52 4.23
C THR A 405 -15.63 -3.72 4.27
N ASP A 406 -15.10 -4.92 4.57
CA ASP A 406 -15.91 -6.13 4.73
C ASP A 406 -15.26 -7.12 5.70
N VAL A 407 -16.06 -8.08 6.19
CA VAL A 407 -15.66 -9.11 7.14
C VAL A 407 -15.61 -10.46 6.44
N VAL A 408 -14.44 -11.08 6.44
CA VAL A 408 -14.22 -12.41 5.85
C VAL A 408 -14.48 -13.48 6.91
N THR A 409 -15.41 -14.38 6.63
CA THR A 409 -15.75 -15.47 7.54
C THR A 409 -15.43 -16.85 6.95
N ASP A 410 -15.22 -17.83 7.82
CA ASP A 410 -15.11 -19.22 7.43
C ASP A 410 -16.50 -19.90 7.25
N GLU A 411 -16.51 -21.20 6.96
CA GLU A 411 -17.76 -21.99 6.82
C GLU A 411 -18.58 -22.08 8.12
N ALA A 412 -17.96 -21.85 9.27
CA ALA A 412 -18.64 -21.83 10.57
C ALA A 412 -19.24 -20.46 10.91
N GLY A 413 -18.91 -19.43 10.10
CA GLY A 413 -19.29 -18.03 10.31
C GLY A 413 -18.37 -17.30 11.29
N GLU A 414 -17.19 -17.86 11.60
CA GLU A 414 -16.19 -17.21 12.43
C GLU A 414 -15.33 -16.26 11.59
N THR A 415 -15.03 -15.08 12.10
CA THR A 415 -14.18 -14.10 11.41
C THR A 415 -12.76 -14.63 11.27
N VAL A 416 -12.25 -14.67 10.04
CA VAL A 416 -10.89 -15.17 9.74
C VAL A 416 -9.99 -14.08 9.14
N ASP A 417 -10.56 -13.01 8.54
CA ASP A 417 -9.83 -11.87 7.99
C ASP A 417 -10.79 -10.68 7.78
N TYR A 418 -10.25 -9.60 7.25
CA TYR A 418 -11.01 -8.43 6.81
C TYR A 418 -10.55 -8.01 5.42
N LEU A 419 -11.47 -7.50 4.61
CA LEU A 419 -11.14 -6.67 3.48
C LEU A 419 -10.96 -5.23 3.96
N ILE A 420 -9.94 -4.55 3.45
CA ILE A 420 -9.60 -3.19 3.89
C ILE A 420 -9.36 -2.26 2.71
N ASP A 421 -9.64 -0.98 2.95
CA ASP A 421 -9.16 0.10 2.12
C ASP A 421 -8.07 0.89 2.84
N SER A 422 -7.01 1.21 2.12
CA SER A 422 -5.82 1.88 2.62
C SER A 422 -5.42 3.03 1.71
N ASN A 423 -5.10 4.17 2.30
CA ASN A 423 -4.59 5.33 1.58
C ASN A 423 -3.16 5.64 2.06
N THR A 424 -2.25 5.91 1.16
CA THR A 424 -0.79 5.78 1.28
C THR A 424 -0.39 4.29 1.23
N SER A 425 0.16 3.85 0.10
CA SER A 425 0.06 2.50 -0.41
C SER A 425 -1.44 2.18 -0.61
N ASP A 426 -2.00 2.81 -1.63
CA ASP A 426 -3.44 2.75 -1.88
C ASP A 426 -3.85 1.33 -2.25
N MET A 427 -4.72 0.73 -1.46
CA MET A 427 -5.22 -0.63 -1.63
C MET A 427 -6.73 -0.64 -1.41
N LYS A 428 -7.45 -1.32 -2.29
CA LYS A 428 -8.91 -1.49 -2.24
C LYS A 428 -9.27 -2.95 -2.03
N ASN A 429 -10.22 -3.21 -1.13
CA ASN A 429 -10.71 -4.57 -0.83
C ASN A 429 -9.56 -5.57 -0.59
N PHE A 430 -8.47 -5.13 0.02
CA PHE A 430 -7.28 -5.96 0.20
C PHE A 430 -7.38 -6.77 1.48
N PRO A 431 -7.00 -8.07 1.50
CA PRO A 431 -7.00 -8.83 2.76
C PRO A 431 -6.05 -8.21 3.78
N ALA A 432 -6.53 -7.92 4.98
CA ALA A 432 -5.71 -7.35 6.05
C ALA A 432 -4.51 -8.24 6.40
N SER A 433 -4.68 -9.56 6.28
CA SER A 433 -3.62 -10.54 6.50
C SER A 433 -2.53 -10.52 5.43
N ALA A 434 -2.82 -10.05 4.21
CA ALA A 434 -1.84 -9.93 3.12
C ALA A 434 -0.99 -8.64 3.21
N TYR A 435 -1.32 -7.73 4.13
CA TYR A 435 -0.58 -6.48 4.32
C TYR A 435 0.81 -6.75 4.94
N PRO A 436 1.90 -6.14 4.43
CA PRO A 436 3.27 -6.45 4.87
C PRO A 436 3.67 -5.81 6.21
N LEU A 437 2.71 -5.53 7.11
CA LEU A 437 2.92 -5.01 8.44
C LEU A 437 2.45 -6.01 9.49
N PRO A 438 3.35 -6.56 10.32
CA PRO A 438 3.02 -7.69 11.19
C PRO A 438 2.18 -7.34 12.42
N CYS A 439 2.35 -6.13 12.97
CA CYS A 439 1.57 -5.70 14.14
C CYS A 439 0.22 -5.16 13.72
N ARG A 440 -0.84 -5.59 14.38
CA ARG A 440 -2.22 -5.16 14.12
C ARG A 440 -2.97 -4.94 15.43
N SER A 441 -3.77 -3.87 15.49
CA SER A 441 -4.63 -3.56 16.63
C SER A 441 -5.97 -3.05 16.14
N LEU A 442 -7.06 -3.72 16.53
CA LEU A 442 -8.42 -3.34 16.15
C LEU A 442 -8.89 -2.15 16.97
N ILE A 443 -9.43 -1.14 16.30
CA ILE A 443 -10.12 0.02 16.88
C ILE A 443 -11.60 -0.09 16.48
N LYS A 444 -12.46 -0.41 17.43
CA LYS A 444 -13.92 -0.48 17.22
C LYS A 444 -14.58 0.86 17.44
N VAL A 445 -15.37 1.26 16.46
CA VAL A 445 -16.16 2.51 16.49
C VAL A 445 -17.60 2.21 16.82
N TYR A 446 -18.12 2.73 17.92
CA TYR A 446 -19.49 2.49 18.35
C TYR A 446 -20.42 3.64 18.00
N GLY A 447 -19.94 4.88 18.10
CA GLY A 447 -20.76 6.06 17.88
C GLY A 447 -20.07 7.33 18.36
N TRP A 448 -20.87 8.28 18.84
CA TRP A 448 -20.35 9.53 19.38
C TRP A 448 -21.26 10.10 20.46
N ASN A 449 -20.73 11.01 21.28
CA ASN A 449 -21.40 11.69 22.40
C ASN A 449 -21.53 13.19 22.15
N GLU A 450 -22.64 13.77 22.67
CA GLU A 450 -22.90 15.23 22.67
C GLU A 450 -22.08 15.98 23.73
#